data_c000dba8c1e2f1882a8a06415ccf9f51
#
_entry.id   c000dba8c1e2f1882a8a06415ccf9f51
#
_cell.length_a   1.000
_cell.length_b   1.000
_cell.length_c   1.000
_cell.angle_alpha   90.00
_cell.angle_beta   90.00
_cell.angle_gamma   90.00
#
_symmetry.space_group_name_H-M   'P 1'
#
loop_
_entity.id
_entity.type
_entity.pdbx_description
1 polymer ?
#
loop_
_entity_poly.entity_id
_entity_poly.type
_entity_poly.pdbx_seq_one_letter_code
_entity_poly.pdbx_strand_id
1 'polypeptide(L)'
;DTIPPVITLNGTASLELSQGETYVEQGASAIDNIDGQVSVTTVGTVGTEPGVYTITYSATDTAGNTNQLTRTITVVVVDNTPPVITLRGDDTVQITTEQTFVDAGASARDDVDGEIDIITTGAVGSEPGVYTLTYTATDLAGNSSQVNRVVTVVSVSFDIFSARADDIVARMTLAQKVGQMVQPEIAYISPAEITTYGIGSVLNGGGSHPSGDRAATPEEWVAYARSLRAASLQTSTNSLGIPLLWGTDAVHGHNNVRGATIFPHNIGLGAMNDTDLITEIAIATAREVAATGIDWTFAPTLAQAKDYRWGRTYESYSDDPAIVESYGRAMVEGIQGEGLAATAKHF
;
A
#
# COMPACT_ATOMS: atom_id res chain seq x y z
N ASP A 1 69.01 -48.24 -21.24
CA ASP A 1 67.71 -47.62 -21.55
C ASP A 1 67.63 -46.26 -20.89
N THR A 2 67.01 -45.29 -21.58
CA THR A 2 66.81 -43.89 -21.11
C THR A 2 65.40 -43.42 -21.35
N ILE A 3 64.50 -44.29 -21.79
CA ILE A 3 63.14 -43.98 -22.13
C ILE A 3 62.21 -44.44 -21.04
N PRO A 4 61.45 -43.59 -20.35
CA PRO A 4 60.52 -43.99 -19.30
C PRO A 4 59.30 -44.73 -19.86
N PRO A 5 58.64 -45.60 -19.04
CA PRO A 5 57.44 -46.30 -19.43
C PRO A 5 56.30 -45.34 -19.83
N VAL A 6 55.46 -45.72 -20.80
CA VAL A 6 54.26 -45.01 -21.20
C VAL A 6 53.09 -45.52 -20.38
N ILE A 7 52.47 -44.64 -19.56
CA ILE A 7 51.30 -44.95 -18.73
C ILE A 7 50.03 -44.62 -19.52
N THR A 8 49.06 -45.53 -19.51
CA THR A 8 47.71 -45.37 -20.08
C THR A 8 46.68 -45.60 -19.01
N LEU A 9 45.81 -44.61 -18.77
CA LEU A 9 44.69 -44.73 -17.84
C LEU A 9 43.61 -45.69 -18.39
N ASN A 10 43.08 -46.53 -17.50
CA ASN A 10 41.85 -47.25 -17.79
C ASN A 10 40.66 -46.31 -17.51
N GLY A 11 39.95 -45.85 -18.57
CA GLY A 11 38.87 -44.85 -18.47
C GLY A 11 39.33 -43.41 -18.59
N THR A 12 38.52 -42.49 -18.13
CA THR A 12 38.71 -41.03 -18.31
C THR A 12 39.76 -40.45 -17.36
N ALA A 13 40.48 -39.45 -17.81
CA ALA A 13 41.43 -38.68 -16.99
C ALA A 13 40.77 -37.72 -16.00
N SER A 14 39.52 -37.34 -16.25
CA SER A 14 38.68 -36.51 -15.36
C SER A 14 37.33 -37.18 -15.16
N LEU A 15 36.82 -37.13 -13.93
CA LEU A 15 35.52 -37.67 -13.54
C LEU A 15 34.87 -36.71 -12.55
N GLU A 16 33.55 -36.58 -12.65
CA GLU A 16 32.73 -35.87 -11.68
C GLU A 16 31.85 -36.86 -10.91
N LEU A 17 31.74 -36.69 -9.59
CA LEU A 17 30.92 -37.47 -8.70
C LEU A 17 30.04 -36.56 -7.86
N SER A 18 28.87 -37.00 -7.49
CA SER A 18 28.02 -36.32 -6.52
C SER A 18 28.56 -36.55 -5.11
N GLN A 19 28.36 -35.58 -4.22
CA GLN A 19 28.66 -35.75 -2.80
C GLN A 19 28.02 -37.03 -2.23
N GLY A 20 28.78 -37.81 -1.48
CA GLY A 20 28.35 -39.08 -0.93
C GLY A 20 28.54 -40.27 -1.86
N GLU A 21 28.83 -40.09 -3.14
CA GLU A 21 29.15 -41.18 -4.05
C GLU A 21 30.57 -41.74 -3.77
N THR A 22 30.72 -43.06 -3.91
CA THR A 22 32.00 -43.72 -3.70
C THR A 22 32.74 -43.85 -5.03
N TYR A 23 33.97 -43.35 -5.08
CA TYR A 23 34.85 -43.54 -6.23
C TYR A 23 35.31 -44.98 -6.34
N VAL A 24 35.23 -45.54 -7.56
CA VAL A 24 35.80 -46.87 -7.87
C VAL A 24 37.00 -46.66 -8.77
N GLU A 25 38.17 -47.06 -8.26
CA GLU A 25 39.45 -46.95 -8.99
C GLU A 25 39.47 -47.86 -10.22
N GLN A 26 39.72 -47.29 -11.38
CA GLN A 26 39.75 -47.99 -12.67
C GLN A 26 41.14 -48.46 -13.07
N GLY A 27 42.19 -47.94 -12.39
CA GLY A 27 43.58 -48.29 -12.63
C GLY A 27 44.21 -47.69 -13.89
N ALA A 28 45.42 -48.10 -14.13
CA ALA A 28 46.21 -47.76 -15.30
C ALA A 28 47.11 -48.93 -15.70
N SER A 29 47.58 -48.96 -16.94
CA SER A 29 48.62 -49.87 -17.40
C SER A 29 49.85 -49.10 -17.87
N ALA A 30 51.03 -49.72 -17.85
CA ALA A 30 52.28 -49.12 -18.35
C ALA A 30 53.02 -50.10 -19.22
N ILE A 31 53.56 -49.55 -20.34
CA ILE A 31 54.39 -50.32 -21.27
C ILE A 31 55.72 -49.58 -21.50
N ASP A 32 56.78 -50.26 -21.34
CA ASP A 32 58.12 -49.79 -21.68
C ASP A 32 58.62 -50.43 -23.00
N ASN A 33 59.50 -49.74 -23.68
CA ASN A 33 59.97 -50.17 -25.02
C ASN A 33 60.96 -51.32 -24.95
N ILE A 34 61.62 -51.51 -23.80
CA ILE A 34 62.61 -52.62 -23.55
C ILE A 34 62.01 -53.66 -22.62
N ASP A 35 61.43 -53.22 -21.50
CA ASP A 35 60.96 -54.14 -20.42
C ASP A 35 59.57 -54.70 -20.70
N GLY A 36 58.84 -54.13 -21.69
CA GLY A 36 57.47 -54.52 -21.96
C GLY A 36 56.48 -53.99 -20.93
N GLN A 37 55.63 -54.84 -20.38
CA GLN A 37 54.66 -54.47 -19.38
C GLN A 37 55.33 -54.22 -18.03
N VAL A 38 55.12 -52.98 -17.48
CA VAL A 38 55.69 -52.50 -16.21
C VAL A 38 54.58 -52.31 -15.18
N SER A 39 54.90 -52.59 -13.92
CA SER A 39 53.93 -52.37 -12.83
C SER A 39 53.66 -50.93 -12.59
N VAL A 40 52.38 -50.58 -12.37
CA VAL A 40 51.93 -49.24 -12.02
C VAL A 40 51.63 -49.14 -10.52
N THR A 41 52.24 -48.20 -9.86
CA THR A 41 51.96 -47.86 -8.47
C THR A 41 50.92 -46.74 -8.46
N THR A 42 49.82 -46.83 -7.67
CA THR A 42 48.75 -45.87 -7.54
C THR A 42 48.82 -45.23 -6.16
N VAL A 43 48.78 -43.89 -6.11
CA VAL A 43 48.82 -43.10 -4.88
C VAL A 43 47.72 -42.03 -4.93
N GLY A 44 47.01 -41.89 -3.83
CA GLY A 44 45.89 -40.94 -3.65
C GLY A 44 44.64 -41.64 -3.16
N THR A 45 43.74 -40.87 -2.57
CA THR A 45 42.43 -41.33 -2.12
C THR A 45 41.38 -40.26 -2.52
N VAL A 46 40.18 -40.72 -2.82
CA VAL A 46 39.05 -39.87 -3.14
C VAL A 46 38.08 -39.96 -1.97
N GLY A 47 37.78 -38.81 -1.36
CA GLY A 47 36.76 -38.68 -0.34
C GLY A 47 35.35 -38.53 -0.96
N THR A 48 34.35 -38.51 -0.09
CA THR A 48 32.94 -38.30 -0.46
C THR A 48 32.48 -36.86 -0.28
N GLU A 49 33.34 -36.03 0.32
CA GLU A 49 33.06 -34.60 0.52
C GLU A 49 33.41 -33.77 -0.74
N PRO A 50 32.73 -32.63 -0.96
CA PRO A 50 33.01 -31.79 -2.10
C PRO A 50 34.47 -31.32 -2.15
N GLY A 51 35.05 -31.42 -3.33
CA GLY A 51 36.46 -31.07 -3.52
C GLY A 51 37.06 -31.68 -4.77
N VAL A 52 38.32 -31.34 -5.05
CA VAL A 52 39.10 -31.88 -6.15
C VAL A 52 40.15 -32.87 -5.60
N TYR A 53 40.03 -34.09 -6.03
CA TYR A 53 40.93 -35.19 -5.61
C TYR A 53 41.79 -35.64 -6.79
N THR A 54 43.03 -36.02 -6.50
CA THR A 54 43.97 -36.45 -7.53
C THR A 54 44.50 -37.85 -7.17
N ILE A 55 44.43 -38.76 -8.14
CA ILE A 55 45.08 -40.04 -8.11
C ILE A 55 46.31 -39.95 -9.02
N THR A 56 47.48 -40.34 -8.51
CA THR A 56 48.73 -40.38 -9.22
C THR A 56 49.15 -41.82 -9.53
N TYR A 57 49.43 -42.08 -10.77
CA TYR A 57 49.95 -43.35 -11.29
C TYR A 57 51.43 -43.18 -11.64
N SER A 58 52.29 -44.05 -11.11
CA SER A 58 53.71 -43.98 -11.40
C SER A 58 54.20 -45.39 -11.89
N ALA A 59 55.03 -45.39 -12.90
CA ALA A 59 55.67 -46.60 -13.42
C ALA A 59 57.16 -46.31 -13.58
N THR A 60 57.99 -47.34 -13.18
CA THR A 60 59.46 -47.27 -13.24
C THR A 60 59.94 -48.49 -13.93
N ASP A 61 60.80 -48.39 -14.95
CA ASP A 61 61.44 -49.50 -15.64
C ASP A 61 62.62 -50.09 -14.84
N THR A 62 63.26 -51.15 -15.33
CA THR A 62 64.41 -51.80 -14.66
C THR A 62 65.68 -50.92 -14.74
N ALA A 63 65.77 -49.95 -15.68
CA ALA A 63 66.84 -48.99 -15.78
C ALA A 63 66.73 -47.82 -14.81
N GLY A 64 65.56 -47.68 -14.15
CA GLY A 64 65.25 -46.59 -13.18
C GLY A 64 64.55 -45.34 -13.81
N ASN A 65 64.15 -45.37 -15.08
CA ASN A 65 63.39 -44.25 -15.68
C ASN A 65 61.94 -44.29 -15.19
N THR A 66 61.46 -43.21 -14.76
CA THR A 66 60.10 -43.07 -14.16
C THR A 66 59.20 -42.10 -14.96
N ASN A 67 57.97 -42.52 -15.13
CA ASN A 67 56.88 -41.63 -15.64
C ASN A 67 55.72 -41.57 -14.65
N GLN A 68 54.97 -40.48 -14.70
CA GLN A 68 53.77 -40.26 -13.88
C GLN A 68 52.62 -39.72 -14.71
N LEU A 69 51.40 -40.10 -14.36
CA LEU A 69 50.16 -39.61 -14.93
C LEU A 69 49.13 -39.44 -13.81
N THR A 70 48.23 -38.47 -13.92
CA THR A 70 47.23 -38.21 -12.91
C THR A 70 45.80 -38.35 -13.46
N ARG A 71 44.88 -38.73 -12.57
CA ARG A 71 43.45 -38.67 -12.76
C ARG A 71 42.87 -37.69 -11.76
N THR A 72 41.99 -36.79 -12.23
CA THR A 72 41.32 -35.79 -11.38
C THR A 72 39.87 -36.22 -11.19
N ILE A 73 39.43 -36.27 -9.93
CA ILE A 73 38.05 -36.53 -9.56
C ILE A 73 37.52 -35.29 -8.83
N THR A 74 36.43 -34.71 -9.33
CA THR A 74 35.75 -33.57 -8.70
C THR A 74 34.47 -34.08 -8.04
N VAL A 75 34.37 -33.95 -6.73
CA VAL A 75 33.13 -34.21 -5.99
C VAL A 75 32.38 -32.91 -5.84
N VAL A 76 31.16 -32.84 -6.34
CA VAL A 76 30.30 -31.65 -6.34
C VAL A 76 29.11 -31.83 -5.41
N VAL A 77 28.64 -30.74 -4.80
CA VAL A 77 27.37 -30.72 -4.09
C VAL A 77 26.24 -30.85 -5.12
N VAL A 78 25.33 -31.78 -4.87
CA VAL A 78 24.05 -31.84 -5.63
C VAL A 78 22.98 -31.19 -4.78
N ASP A 79 22.54 -30.01 -5.17
CA ASP A 79 21.47 -29.33 -4.52
C ASP A 79 20.13 -29.70 -5.19
N ASN A 80 19.19 -30.20 -4.39
CA ASN A 80 17.83 -30.58 -4.80
C ASN A 80 16.76 -29.92 -3.90
N THR A 81 17.20 -29.00 -3.06
CA THR A 81 16.31 -28.30 -2.11
C THR A 81 15.93 -26.91 -2.65
N PRO A 82 14.64 -26.61 -2.76
CA PRO A 82 14.23 -25.28 -3.21
C PRO A 82 14.36 -24.25 -2.09
N PRO A 83 14.61 -22.98 -2.42
CA PRO A 83 14.68 -21.89 -1.46
C PRO A 83 13.41 -21.76 -0.61
N VAL A 84 13.56 -21.40 0.66
CA VAL A 84 12.45 -21.09 1.57
C VAL A 84 12.13 -19.60 1.51
N ILE A 85 10.91 -19.27 1.08
CA ILE A 85 10.42 -17.89 1.03
C ILE A 85 9.68 -17.56 2.31
N THR A 86 10.00 -16.39 2.92
CA THR A 86 9.32 -15.84 4.09
C THR A 86 8.74 -14.48 3.75
N LEU A 87 7.41 -14.34 3.82
CA LEU A 87 6.73 -13.05 3.64
C LEU A 87 7.05 -12.11 4.81
N ARG A 88 7.22 -10.82 4.50
CA ARG A 88 7.26 -9.76 5.51
C ARG A 88 5.84 -9.23 5.70
N GLY A 89 5.30 -9.37 6.93
CA GLY A 89 3.89 -9.07 7.23
C GLY A 89 2.94 -10.20 6.81
N ASP A 90 1.64 -9.90 6.83
CA ASP A 90 0.59 -10.90 6.64
C ASP A 90 0.52 -11.43 5.20
N ASP A 91 0.15 -12.68 5.05
CA ASP A 91 -0.10 -13.34 3.76
C ASP A 91 -1.46 -12.96 3.15
N THR A 92 -2.37 -12.48 3.99
CA THR A 92 -3.70 -12.01 3.61
C THR A 92 -3.91 -10.60 4.15
N VAL A 93 -4.18 -9.65 3.27
CA VAL A 93 -4.38 -8.23 3.61
C VAL A 93 -5.72 -7.78 3.06
N GLN A 94 -6.45 -7.00 3.84
CA GLN A 94 -7.64 -6.31 3.36
C GLN A 94 -7.43 -4.80 3.45
N ILE A 95 -7.71 -4.10 2.35
CA ILE A 95 -7.70 -2.65 2.26
C ILE A 95 -9.01 -2.16 1.65
N THR A 96 -9.27 -0.86 1.76
CA THR A 96 -10.39 -0.21 1.09
C THR A 96 -9.94 0.47 -0.21
N THR A 97 -10.91 0.81 -1.08
CA THR A 97 -10.65 1.58 -2.32
C THR A 97 -10.00 2.94 -2.09
N GLU A 98 -10.05 3.47 -0.86
CA GLU A 98 -9.43 4.75 -0.47
C GLU A 98 -7.99 4.58 0.06
N GLN A 99 -7.53 3.35 0.24
CA GLN A 99 -6.20 3.05 0.76
C GLN A 99 -5.27 2.61 -0.37
N THR A 100 -4.03 3.06 -0.32
CA THR A 100 -2.98 2.58 -1.21
C THR A 100 -2.29 1.38 -0.57
N PHE A 101 -2.24 0.26 -1.29
CA PHE A 101 -1.47 -0.90 -0.85
C PHE A 101 0.03 -0.65 -1.00
N VAL A 102 0.77 -0.91 0.07
CA VAL A 102 2.23 -0.91 0.07
C VAL A 102 2.70 -2.32 0.38
N ASP A 103 3.38 -2.95 -0.58
CA ASP A 103 3.90 -4.30 -0.39
C ASP A 103 5.08 -4.31 0.59
N ALA A 104 4.98 -5.10 1.65
CA ALA A 104 6.06 -5.30 2.62
C ALA A 104 7.19 -6.19 2.08
N GLY A 105 6.94 -6.90 0.95
CA GLY A 105 7.88 -7.78 0.31
C GLY A 105 8.06 -9.13 1.02
N ALA A 106 9.13 -9.82 0.62
CA ALA A 106 9.53 -11.12 1.18
C ALA A 106 11.05 -11.24 1.23
N SER A 107 11.56 -12.32 1.85
CA SER A 107 12.96 -12.75 1.77
C SER A 107 13.00 -14.24 1.46
N ALA A 108 14.04 -14.66 0.75
CA ALA A 108 14.25 -16.08 0.44
C ALA A 108 15.65 -16.52 0.86
N ARG A 109 15.76 -17.74 1.34
CA ARG A 109 17.01 -18.34 1.72
C ARG A 109 17.04 -19.82 1.33
N ASP A 110 18.15 -20.20 0.79
CA ASP A 110 18.50 -21.57 0.46
C ASP A 110 19.57 -22.11 1.42
N ASP A 111 19.63 -23.42 1.62
CA ASP A 111 20.57 -24.06 2.54
C ASP A 111 21.99 -24.21 1.94
N VAL A 112 22.11 -24.19 0.60
CA VAL A 112 23.40 -24.27 -0.12
C VAL A 112 23.83 -22.88 -0.59
N ASP A 113 22.94 -22.14 -1.26
CA ASP A 113 23.24 -20.87 -1.93
C ASP A 113 23.09 -19.64 -1.01
N GLY A 114 22.45 -19.79 0.15
CA GLY A 114 22.26 -18.71 1.09
C GLY A 114 21.08 -17.79 0.74
N GLU A 115 21.27 -16.48 0.70
CA GLU A 115 20.21 -15.53 0.33
C GLU A 115 19.96 -15.54 -1.17
N ILE A 116 18.68 -15.67 -1.56
CA ILE A 116 18.22 -15.75 -2.95
C ILE A 116 17.35 -14.55 -3.28
N ASP A 117 17.56 -14.01 -4.47
CA ASP A 117 16.72 -12.92 -4.99
C ASP A 117 15.29 -13.38 -5.29
N ILE A 118 14.32 -12.50 -4.99
CA ILE A 118 12.92 -12.76 -5.21
C ILE A 118 12.42 -12.00 -6.43
N ILE A 119 11.72 -12.71 -7.30
CA ILE A 119 10.93 -12.12 -8.37
C ILE A 119 9.48 -12.01 -7.90
N THR A 120 8.97 -10.78 -7.82
CA THR A 120 7.57 -10.51 -7.48
C THR A 120 6.77 -10.24 -8.75
N THR A 121 5.64 -10.93 -8.93
CA THR A 121 4.71 -10.73 -10.04
C THR A 121 3.31 -10.46 -9.52
N GLY A 122 2.47 -9.81 -10.35
CA GLY A 122 1.15 -9.33 -9.95
C GLY A 122 1.18 -7.85 -9.56
N ALA A 123 0.00 -7.27 -9.42
CA ALA A 123 -0.19 -5.90 -8.96
C ALA A 123 -1.53 -5.79 -8.24
N VAL A 124 -1.62 -4.88 -7.26
CA VAL A 124 -2.86 -4.56 -6.56
C VAL A 124 -3.46 -3.32 -7.20
N GLY A 125 -4.69 -3.43 -7.72
CA GLY A 125 -5.45 -2.32 -8.28
C GLY A 125 -6.18 -1.54 -7.19
N SER A 126 -6.82 -0.43 -7.59
CA SER A 126 -7.68 0.40 -6.72
C SER A 126 -9.15 -0.03 -6.72
N GLU A 127 -9.57 -0.84 -7.70
CA GLU A 127 -10.95 -1.31 -7.81
C GLU A 127 -11.24 -2.47 -6.83
N PRO A 128 -12.48 -2.62 -6.36
CA PRO A 128 -12.86 -3.75 -5.52
C PRO A 128 -12.57 -5.08 -6.20
N GLY A 129 -11.86 -5.96 -5.51
CA GLY A 129 -11.46 -7.24 -6.07
C GLY A 129 -10.46 -7.98 -5.19
N VAL A 130 -10.11 -9.19 -5.62
CA VAL A 130 -9.06 -9.99 -4.99
C VAL A 130 -7.84 -10.00 -5.90
N TYR A 131 -6.73 -9.55 -5.39
CA TYR A 131 -5.45 -9.44 -6.08
C TYR A 131 -4.44 -10.39 -5.45
N THR A 132 -3.58 -10.97 -6.28
CA THR A 132 -2.54 -11.87 -5.80
C THR A 132 -1.18 -11.36 -6.24
N LEU A 133 -0.27 -11.21 -5.28
CA LEU A 133 1.16 -11.04 -5.53
C LEU A 133 1.83 -12.41 -5.34
N THR A 134 2.60 -12.83 -6.33
CA THR A 134 3.35 -14.08 -6.31
C THR A 134 4.83 -13.77 -6.18
N TYR A 135 5.46 -14.34 -5.16
CA TYR A 135 6.91 -14.26 -4.91
C TYR A 135 7.53 -15.58 -5.32
N THR A 136 8.50 -15.54 -6.21
CA THR A 136 9.21 -16.69 -6.72
C THR A 136 10.70 -16.53 -6.41
N ALA A 137 11.33 -17.57 -5.88
CA ALA A 137 12.77 -17.67 -5.69
C ALA A 137 13.28 -18.93 -6.38
N THR A 138 14.44 -18.83 -7.03
CA THR A 138 15.09 -19.95 -7.74
C THR A 138 16.57 -19.91 -7.38
N ASP A 139 17.12 -21.05 -6.90
CA ASP A 139 18.52 -21.19 -6.58
C ASP A 139 19.40 -21.37 -7.83
N LEU A 140 20.72 -21.51 -7.64
CA LEU A 140 21.67 -21.73 -8.73
C LEU A 140 21.56 -23.11 -9.36
N ALA A 141 21.02 -24.10 -8.63
CA ALA A 141 20.77 -25.44 -9.13
C ALA A 141 19.49 -25.54 -9.98
N GLY A 142 18.63 -24.51 -9.92
CA GLY A 142 17.36 -24.42 -10.65
C GLY A 142 16.15 -24.89 -9.86
N ASN A 143 16.29 -25.19 -8.55
CA ASN A 143 15.13 -25.51 -7.72
C ASN A 143 14.38 -24.21 -7.38
N SER A 144 13.04 -24.26 -7.43
CA SER A 144 12.20 -23.08 -7.28
C SER A 144 11.11 -23.27 -6.25
N SER A 145 10.77 -22.19 -5.53
CA SER A 145 9.62 -22.12 -4.66
C SER A 145 8.77 -20.88 -4.97
N GLN A 146 7.51 -20.94 -4.55
CA GLN A 146 6.58 -19.82 -4.70
C GLN A 146 5.71 -19.65 -3.45
N VAL A 147 5.43 -18.39 -3.08
CA VAL A 147 4.49 -18.02 -2.02
C VAL A 147 3.64 -16.85 -2.51
N ASN A 148 2.37 -16.84 -2.12
CA ASN A 148 1.42 -15.80 -2.53
C ASN A 148 1.04 -14.90 -1.36
N ARG A 149 0.83 -13.61 -1.64
CA ARG A 149 0.09 -12.69 -0.79
C ARG A 149 -1.21 -12.35 -1.47
N VAL A 150 -2.32 -12.51 -0.75
CA VAL A 150 -3.66 -12.16 -1.23
C VAL A 150 -4.05 -10.81 -0.65
N VAL A 151 -4.38 -9.86 -1.53
CA VAL A 151 -4.88 -8.54 -1.13
C VAL A 151 -6.31 -8.40 -1.60
N THR A 152 -7.24 -8.23 -0.66
CA THR A 152 -8.65 -7.96 -0.97
C THR A 152 -8.89 -6.47 -0.87
N VAL A 153 -9.20 -5.84 -1.99
CA VAL A 153 -9.69 -4.47 -2.04
C VAL A 153 -11.20 -4.50 -1.94
N VAL A 154 -11.73 -3.89 -0.89
CA VAL A 154 -13.18 -3.77 -0.70
C VAL A 154 -13.60 -2.34 -0.99
N SER A 155 -14.75 -2.15 -1.65
CA SER A 155 -15.37 -0.84 -1.68
C SER A 155 -15.59 -0.38 -0.25
N VAL A 156 -15.39 0.90 0.02
CA VAL A 156 -15.92 1.49 1.27
C VAL A 156 -17.44 1.42 1.12
N SER A 157 -17.98 0.30 1.56
CA SER A 157 -19.42 0.11 1.49
C SER A 157 -20.02 0.95 2.59
N PHE A 158 -20.93 1.84 2.23
CA PHE A 158 -21.85 2.49 3.16
C PHE A 158 -22.57 1.46 4.06
N ASP A 159 -22.54 0.19 3.70
CA ASP A 159 -23.23 -0.89 4.39
C ASP A 159 -22.75 -1.11 5.84
N ILE A 160 -21.47 -0.93 6.14
CA ILE A 160 -20.97 -1.02 7.53
C ILE A 160 -21.49 0.15 8.36
N PHE A 161 -21.46 1.35 7.80
CA PHE A 161 -21.98 2.54 8.46
C PHE A 161 -23.51 2.49 8.49
N SER A 162 -24.16 2.00 7.43
CA SER A 162 -25.60 1.79 7.34
C SER A 162 -26.10 0.84 8.43
N ALA A 163 -25.51 -0.33 8.58
CA ALA A 163 -25.90 -1.30 9.61
C ALA A 163 -25.75 -0.72 11.03
N ARG A 164 -24.68 0.06 11.28
CA ARG A 164 -24.48 0.74 12.57
C ARG A 164 -25.48 1.87 12.79
N ALA A 165 -25.80 2.63 11.75
CA ALA A 165 -26.81 3.67 11.81
C ALA A 165 -28.20 3.08 12.06
N ASP A 166 -28.55 1.98 11.38
CA ASP A 166 -29.81 1.28 11.55
C ASP A 166 -30.00 0.76 12.98
N ASP A 167 -28.96 0.19 13.60
CA ASP A 167 -28.98 -0.24 15.00
C ASP A 167 -29.24 0.94 15.96
N ILE A 168 -28.59 2.08 15.71
CA ILE A 168 -28.84 3.30 16.51
C ILE A 168 -30.28 3.79 16.31
N VAL A 169 -30.72 3.93 15.04
CA VAL A 169 -32.06 4.40 14.69
C VAL A 169 -33.16 3.48 15.24
N ALA A 170 -32.94 2.16 15.26
CA ALA A 170 -33.90 1.19 15.83
C ALA A 170 -34.13 1.41 17.33
N ARG A 171 -33.12 1.91 18.06
CA ARG A 171 -33.19 2.20 19.51
C ARG A 171 -33.72 3.61 19.83
N MET A 172 -33.83 4.49 18.82
CA MET A 172 -34.26 5.86 19.00
C MET A 172 -35.79 5.98 19.20
N THR A 173 -36.19 6.81 20.15
CA THR A 173 -37.57 7.33 20.25
C THR A 173 -37.88 8.27 19.09
N LEU A 174 -39.18 8.52 18.85
CA LEU A 174 -39.56 9.50 17.84
C LEU A 174 -38.97 10.90 18.10
N ALA A 175 -38.95 11.34 19.36
CA ALA A 175 -38.37 12.63 19.73
C ALA A 175 -36.88 12.70 19.41
N GLN A 176 -36.11 11.64 19.68
CA GLN A 176 -34.69 11.55 19.34
C GLN A 176 -34.47 11.56 17.83
N LYS A 177 -35.28 10.86 17.06
CA LYS A 177 -35.23 10.89 15.59
C LYS A 177 -35.49 12.29 15.05
N VAL A 178 -36.49 12.97 15.55
CA VAL A 178 -36.83 14.35 15.17
C VAL A 178 -35.67 15.30 15.52
N GLY A 179 -35.10 15.19 16.74
CA GLY A 179 -33.95 15.99 17.14
C GLY A 179 -32.75 15.87 16.20
N GLN A 180 -32.45 14.63 15.73
CA GLN A 180 -31.36 14.39 14.78
C GLN A 180 -31.64 14.98 13.38
N MET A 181 -32.90 15.19 13.02
CA MET A 181 -33.30 15.80 11.72
C MET A 181 -33.36 17.32 11.75
N VAL A 182 -33.33 17.93 12.92
CA VAL A 182 -33.40 19.38 13.10
C VAL A 182 -32.01 19.99 12.99
N GLN A 183 -31.86 21.03 12.15
CA GLN A 183 -30.62 21.77 11.95
C GLN A 183 -30.88 23.27 12.21
N PRO A 184 -30.81 23.74 13.46
CA PRO A 184 -30.98 25.14 13.75
C PRO A 184 -29.75 25.96 13.38
N GLU A 185 -29.98 27.22 13.13
CA GLU A 185 -28.93 28.21 12.96
C GLU A 185 -28.32 28.58 14.31
N ILE A 186 -26.99 28.73 14.37
CA ILE A 186 -26.22 28.92 15.62
C ILE A 186 -26.61 30.13 16.45
N ALA A 187 -27.20 31.17 15.81
CA ALA A 187 -27.71 32.36 16.55
C ALA A 187 -28.98 32.08 17.35
N TYR A 188 -29.66 30.94 17.09
CA TYR A 188 -30.96 30.63 17.67
C TYR A 188 -31.00 29.35 18.48
N ILE A 189 -29.82 28.81 18.83
CA ILE A 189 -29.68 27.58 19.62
C ILE A 189 -28.61 27.76 20.69
N SER A 190 -28.85 27.29 21.88
CA SER A 190 -27.88 27.24 22.97
C SER A 190 -27.35 25.81 23.18
N PRO A 191 -26.16 25.65 23.81
CA PRO A 191 -25.65 24.31 24.19
C PRO A 191 -26.64 23.51 25.04
N ALA A 192 -27.38 24.17 25.94
CA ALA A 192 -28.38 23.51 26.77
C ALA A 192 -29.55 22.94 25.94
N GLU A 193 -29.99 23.66 24.92
CA GLU A 193 -31.06 23.23 24.02
C GLU A 193 -30.59 22.08 23.13
N ILE A 194 -29.31 22.03 22.70
CA ILE A 194 -28.74 20.89 21.98
C ILE A 194 -28.90 19.62 22.79
N THR A 195 -28.52 19.64 24.08
CA THR A 195 -28.71 18.50 24.98
C THR A 195 -30.19 18.17 25.22
N THR A 196 -31.03 19.22 25.39
CA THR A 196 -32.45 19.04 25.74
C THR A 196 -33.23 18.39 24.59
N TYR A 197 -32.96 18.82 23.36
CA TYR A 197 -33.70 18.36 22.17
C TYR A 197 -32.99 17.29 21.38
N GLY A 198 -31.74 16.90 21.73
CA GLY A 198 -30.97 15.90 21.01
C GLY A 198 -30.66 16.30 19.55
N ILE A 199 -30.30 17.58 19.36
CA ILE A 199 -30.06 18.16 18.03
C ILE A 199 -28.86 17.45 17.34
N GLY A 200 -29.07 17.04 16.10
CA GLY A 200 -28.08 16.27 15.30
C GLY A 200 -27.12 17.14 14.51
N SER A 201 -27.53 18.35 14.13
CA SER A 201 -26.66 19.27 13.39
C SER A 201 -27.01 20.73 13.67
N VAL A 202 -26.06 21.61 13.42
CA VAL A 202 -26.28 23.07 13.39
C VAL A 202 -25.69 23.64 12.12
N LEU A 203 -26.10 24.84 11.79
CA LEU A 203 -25.53 25.59 10.67
C LEU A 203 -25.21 27.04 11.07
N ASN A 204 -24.29 27.65 10.34
CA ASN A 204 -24.22 29.08 10.20
C ASN A 204 -24.30 29.44 8.71
N GLY A 205 -25.27 30.26 8.36
CA GLY A 205 -25.29 30.91 7.07
C GLY A 205 -24.37 32.13 7.03
N GLY A 206 -24.40 32.90 5.95
CA GLY A 206 -23.50 34.02 5.70
C GLY A 206 -23.61 35.22 6.64
N GLY A 207 -24.05 35.05 7.87
CA GLY A 207 -24.25 36.17 8.77
C GLY A 207 -24.20 35.91 10.26
N SER A 208 -24.00 34.66 10.66
CA SER A 208 -23.97 34.25 12.07
C SER A 208 -22.60 33.88 12.53
N HIS A 209 -22.29 34.28 13.75
CA HIS A 209 -20.97 34.14 14.36
C HIS A 209 -21.13 33.71 15.81
N PRO A 210 -20.09 33.08 16.42
CA PRO A 210 -20.10 32.79 17.84
C PRO A 210 -20.50 33.99 18.67
N SER A 211 -21.47 33.81 19.58
CA SER A 211 -21.99 34.88 20.44
C SER A 211 -22.50 36.13 19.69
N GLY A 212 -22.76 36.03 18.37
CA GLY A 212 -23.18 37.15 17.52
C GLY A 212 -22.05 38.15 17.19
N ASP A 213 -20.82 37.85 17.54
CA ASP A 213 -19.68 38.74 17.27
C ASP A 213 -19.06 38.47 15.89
N ARG A 214 -19.21 39.43 14.99
CA ARG A 214 -18.58 39.37 13.64
C ARG A 214 -17.04 39.44 13.67
N ALA A 215 -16.48 39.88 14.78
CA ALA A 215 -15.02 39.94 14.95
C ALA A 215 -14.45 38.71 15.68
N ALA A 216 -15.28 37.68 15.93
CA ALA A 216 -14.87 36.48 16.61
C ALA A 216 -13.59 35.86 15.96
N THR A 217 -12.64 35.59 16.79
CA THR A 217 -11.34 35.00 16.38
C THR A 217 -11.51 33.51 16.05
N PRO A 218 -10.59 32.90 15.30
CA PRO A 218 -10.60 31.44 15.07
C PRO A 218 -10.66 30.63 16.37
N GLU A 219 -10.00 31.08 17.43
CA GLU A 219 -10.00 30.43 18.74
C GLU A 219 -11.40 30.46 19.39
N GLU A 220 -12.12 31.57 19.24
CA GLU A 220 -13.51 31.71 19.72
C GLU A 220 -14.46 30.80 18.94
N TRP A 221 -14.25 30.64 17.63
CA TRP A 221 -14.98 29.65 16.82
C TRP A 221 -14.73 28.23 17.33
N VAL A 222 -13.47 27.85 17.54
CA VAL A 222 -13.11 26.52 18.09
C VAL A 222 -13.71 26.32 19.48
N ALA A 223 -13.67 27.33 20.36
CA ALA A 223 -14.23 27.24 21.70
C ALA A 223 -15.74 27.00 21.64
N TYR A 224 -16.42 27.73 20.76
CA TYR A 224 -17.86 27.58 20.55
C TYR A 224 -18.21 26.19 19.96
N ALA A 225 -17.49 25.74 18.92
CA ALA A 225 -17.67 24.42 18.35
C ALA A 225 -17.50 23.30 19.39
N ARG A 226 -16.48 23.41 20.24
CA ARG A 226 -16.27 22.48 21.36
C ARG A 226 -17.42 22.49 22.37
N SER A 227 -17.99 23.66 22.67
CA SER A 227 -19.11 23.76 23.58
C SER A 227 -20.37 23.09 23.06
N LEU A 228 -20.69 23.27 21.78
CA LEU A 228 -21.82 22.61 21.10
C LEU A 228 -21.63 21.10 21.00
N ARG A 229 -20.43 20.66 20.65
CA ARG A 229 -20.09 19.23 20.60
C ARG A 229 -20.14 18.59 21.99
N ALA A 230 -19.60 19.23 23.02
CA ALA A 230 -19.69 18.73 24.38
C ALA A 230 -21.13 18.59 24.86
N ALA A 231 -22.01 19.53 24.48
CA ALA A 231 -23.43 19.47 24.78
C ALA A 231 -24.13 18.31 24.06
N SER A 232 -23.81 18.06 22.79
CA SER A 232 -24.41 16.96 22.01
C SER A 232 -24.03 15.57 22.54
N LEU A 233 -22.85 15.43 23.17
CA LEU A 233 -22.40 14.18 23.77
C LEU A 233 -23.07 13.86 25.12
N GLN A 234 -23.82 14.80 25.68
CA GLN A 234 -24.58 14.53 26.92
C GLN A 234 -25.82 13.67 26.58
N THR A 235 -25.99 12.62 27.37
CA THR A 235 -27.19 11.78 27.27
C THR A 235 -28.35 12.39 28.05
N SER A 236 -29.55 12.32 27.50
CA SER A 236 -30.79 12.75 28.13
C SER A 236 -31.96 11.87 27.65
N THR A 237 -33.17 12.15 28.09
CA THR A 237 -34.37 11.48 27.57
C THR A 237 -34.49 11.62 26.07
N ASN A 238 -34.02 12.73 25.49
CA ASN A 238 -34.11 13.03 24.07
C ASN A 238 -32.78 12.98 23.34
N SER A 239 -31.67 12.61 24.01
CA SER A 239 -30.35 12.52 23.40
C SER A 239 -29.63 11.22 23.75
N LEU A 240 -29.11 10.53 22.73
CA LEU A 240 -28.24 9.36 22.87
C LEU A 240 -26.76 9.70 22.97
N GLY A 241 -26.39 10.98 23.03
CA GLY A 241 -24.99 11.41 23.04
C GLY A 241 -24.31 11.27 21.67
N ILE A 242 -25.05 11.50 20.57
CA ILE A 242 -24.53 11.47 19.21
C ILE A 242 -23.79 12.76 18.94
N PRO A 243 -22.54 12.72 18.42
CA PRO A 243 -21.82 13.94 18.09
C PRO A 243 -22.56 14.81 17.07
N LEU A 244 -22.66 16.09 17.38
CA LEU A 244 -23.26 17.10 16.51
C LEU A 244 -22.40 17.32 15.26
N LEU A 245 -23.04 17.51 14.09
CA LEU A 245 -22.41 18.01 12.89
C LEU A 245 -22.64 19.54 12.78
N TRP A 246 -21.60 20.26 12.39
CA TRP A 246 -21.74 21.69 12.11
C TRP A 246 -21.41 21.98 10.64
N GLY A 247 -22.39 22.52 9.89
CA GLY A 247 -22.24 22.93 8.49
C GLY A 247 -22.15 24.46 8.34
N THR A 248 -21.34 24.91 7.40
CA THR A 248 -21.14 26.34 7.08
C THR A 248 -21.16 26.63 5.60
N ASP A 249 -21.59 27.85 5.21
CA ASP A 249 -21.47 28.35 3.83
C ASP A 249 -20.04 28.87 3.57
N ALA A 250 -19.11 27.96 3.29
CA ALA A 250 -17.77 28.28 2.83
C ALA A 250 -17.63 27.97 1.32
N VAL A 251 -18.38 28.68 0.51
CA VAL A 251 -18.54 28.40 -0.93
C VAL A 251 -17.36 28.91 -1.76
N HIS A 252 -16.72 29.99 -1.31
CA HIS A 252 -15.56 30.60 -1.95
C HIS A 252 -14.50 31.02 -0.91
N GLY A 253 -14.12 30.11 -0.04
CA GLY A 253 -13.30 30.30 1.16
C GLY A 253 -14.16 30.39 2.42
N HIS A 254 -13.51 30.39 3.59
CA HIS A 254 -14.20 30.45 4.89
C HIS A 254 -14.60 31.89 5.25
N ASN A 255 -15.46 32.48 4.42
CA ASN A 255 -15.85 33.91 4.44
C ASN A 255 -16.52 34.40 5.73
N ASN A 256 -16.90 33.49 6.63
CA ASN A 256 -17.49 33.83 7.93
C ASN A 256 -16.46 34.12 9.02
N VAL A 257 -15.21 33.78 8.79
CA VAL A 257 -14.12 33.88 9.79
C VAL A 257 -13.14 34.98 9.42
N ARG A 258 -12.91 35.89 10.37
CA ARG A 258 -11.96 36.97 10.18
C ARG A 258 -10.55 36.45 9.97
N GLY A 259 -9.92 36.88 8.86
CA GLY A 259 -8.56 36.49 8.51
C GLY A 259 -8.45 35.24 7.65
N ALA A 260 -9.56 34.53 7.41
CA ALA A 260 -9.59 33.46 6.44
C ALA A 260 -9.47 33.96 4.99
N THR A 261 -9.01 33.09 4.10
CA THR A 261 -8.86 33.40 2.67
C THR A 261 -10.21 33.48 2.00
N ILE A 262 -10.44 34.57 1.24
CA ILE A 262 -11.65 34.74 0.41
C ILE A 262 -11.22 34.62 -1.05
N PHE A 263 -11.78 33.64 -1.73
CA PHE A 263 -11.56 33.40 -3.16
C PHE A 263 -12.64 34.15 -4.00
N PRO A 264 -12.42 34.34 -5.31
CA PRO A 264 -13.45 34.82 -6.21
C PRO A 264 -14.69 33.93 -6.18
N HIS A 265 -15.85 34.48 -6.49
CA HIS A 265 -17.07 33.71 -6.69
C HIS A 265 -16.95 32.74 -7.88
N ASN A 266 -17.75 31.68 -7.87
CA ASN A 266 -17.68 30.56 -8.82
C ASN A 266 -17.69 30.99 -10.29
N ILE A 267 -18.43 32.06 -10.66
CA ILE A 267 -18.40 32.56 -12.02
C ILE A 267 -17.01 33.06 -12.46
N GLY A 268 -16.24 33.61 -11.54
CA GLY A 268 -14.84 34.02 -11.79
C GLY A 268 -13.90 32.81 -11.86
N LEU A 269 -14.11 31.81 -10.97
CA LEU A 269 -13.36 30.59 -10.97
C LEU A 269 -13.62 29.74 -12.22
N GLY A 270 -14.88 29.67 -12.68
CA GLY A 270 -15.26 28.99 -13.91
C GLY A 270 -14.59 29.54 -15.16
N ALA A 271 -14.44 30.88 -15.24
CA ALA A 271 -13.77 31.54 -16.34
C ALA A 271 -12.26 31.24 -16.42
N MET A 272 -11.66 30.74 -15.37
CA MET A 272 -10.25 30.45 -15.26
C MET A 272 -9.83 29.18 -16.03
N ASN A 273 -10.71 28.21 -16.15
CA ASN A 273 -10.54 26.91 -16.80
C ASN A 273 -9.31 26.13 -16.29
N ASP A 274 -9.16 26.07 -14.96
CA ASP A 274 -8.05 25.40 -14.26
C ASP A 274 -8.58 24.58 -13.09
N THR A 275 -8.68 23.26 -13.26
CA THR A 275 -9.18 22.32 -12.25
C THR A 275 -8.17 22.05 -11.14
N ASP A 276 -6.87 22.15 -11.43
CA ASP A 276 -5.83 21.92 -10.42
C ASP A 276 -5.85 23.04 -9.38
N LEU A 277 -5.99 24.29 -9.85
CA LEU A 277 -6.16 25.44 -8.95
C LEU A 277 -7.48 25.36 -8.16
N ILE A 278 -8.55 24.81 -8.73
CA ILE A 278 -9.80 24.57 -7.99
C ILE A 278 -9.57 23.56 -6.85
N THR A 279 -8.78 22.52 -7.08
CA THR A 279 -8.41 21.55 -6.02
C THR A 279 -7.62 22.23 -4.91
N GLU A 280 -6.64 23.08 -5.23
CA GLU A 280 -5.88 23.85 -4.24
C GLU A 280 -6.77 24.81 -3.42
N ILE A 281 -7.72 25.49 -4.05
CA ILE A 281 -8.72 26.35 -3.40
C ILE A 281 -9.60 25.53 -2.45
N ALA A 282 -10.03 24.35 -2.87
CA ALA A 282 -10.82 23.43 -2.07
C ALA A 282 -10.07 22.97 -0.81
N ILE A 283 -8.80 22.56 -0.98
CA ILE A 283 -7.90 22.17 0.12
C ILE A 283 -7.70 23.33 1.11
N ALA A 284 -7.39 24.51 0.62
CA ALA A 284 -7.20 25.69 1.47
C ALA A 284 -8.47 26.02 2.27
N THR A 285 -9.63 26.02 1.58
CA THR A 285 -10.94 26.26 2.22
C THR A 285 -11.24 25.21 3.29
N ALA A 286 -11.02 23.92 2.99
CA ALA A 286 -11.29 22.83 3.91
C ALA A 286 -10.42 22.92 5.17
N ARG A 287 -9.13 23.23 5.01
CA ARG A 287 -8.20 23.42 6.15
C ARG A 287 -8.63 24.57 7.05
N GLU A 288 -9.03 25.70 6.48
CA GLU A 288 -9.50 26.85 7.25
C GLU A 288 -10.82 26.55 7.97
N VAL A 289 -11.75 25.84 7.33
CA VAL A 289 -13.02 25.41 7.95
C VAL A 289 -12.75 24.42 9.09
N ALA A 290 -11.95 23.39 8.87
CA ALA A 290 -11.59 22.41 9.89
C ALA A 290 -10.86 23.05 11.08
N ALA A 291 -9.99 24.03 10.82
CA ALA A 291 -9.27 24.77 11.86
C ALA A 291 -10.20 25.52 12.84
N THR A 292 -11.43 25.82 12.45
CA THR A 292 -12.45 26.44 13.33
C THR A 292 -13.36 25.43 14.04
N GLY A 293 -13.09 24.10 13.85
CA GLY A 293 -13.84 23.03 14.49
C GLY A 293 -15.17 22.69 13.82
N ILE A 294 -15.36 23.12 12.57
CA ILE A 294 -16.52 22.84 11.73
C ILE A 294 -16.24 21.60 10.90
N ASP A 295 -17.24 20.72 10.73
CA ASP A 295 -17.09 19.39 10.15
C ASP A 295 -17.54 19.29 8.69
N TRP A 296 -18.26 20.31 8.21
CA TRP A 296 -19.03 20.23 6.98
C TRP A 296 -19.13 21.59 6.29
N THR A 297 -18.93 21.62 4.96
CA THR A 297 -19.19 22.83 4.14
C THR A 297 -20.33 22.60 3.17
N PHE A 298 -21.14 23.65 2.93
CA PHE A 298 -22.21 23.65 1.94
C PHE A 298 -21.66 24.04 0.55
N ALA A 299 -20.57 23.41 0.16
CA ALA A 299 -19.88 23.56 -1.12
C ALA A 299 -19.53 22.18 -1.70
N PRO A 300 -19.46 22.05 -3.04
CA PRO A 300 -19.60 23.06 -4.08
C PRO A 300 -21.06 23.33 -4.51
N THR A 301 -21.28 24.52 -5.08
CA THR A 301 -22.51 24.82 -5.87
C THR A 301 -22.34 24.23 -7.26
N LEU A 302 -23.24 23.32 -7.68
CA LEU A 302 -23.25 22.66 -8.99
C LEU A 302 -24.39 23.14 -9.91
N ALA A 303 -25.07 24.18 -9.53
CA ALA A 303 -26.14 24.78 -10.34
C ALA A 303 -25.58 25.32 -11.66
N GLN A 304 -26.17 24.94 -12.79
CA GLN A 304 -25.82 25.42 -14.12
C GLN A 304 -26.56 26.75 -14.40
N ALA A 305 -25.84 27.82 -14.76
CA ALA A 305 -26.43 29.10 -15.05
C ALA A 305 -26.96 29.17 -16.51
N LYS A 306 -28.15 28.64 -16.76
CA LYS A 306 -28.79 28.65 -18.09
C LYS A 306 -29.45 29.98 -18.46
N ASP A 307 -29.81 30.80 -17.49
CA ASP A 307 -30.45 32.10 -17.70
C ASP A 307 -29.77 33.14 -16.82
N TYR A 308 -29.14 34.13 -17.44
CA TYR A 308 -28.39 35.18 -16.74
C TYR A 308 -29.28 36.12 -15.91
N ARG A 309 -30.61 36.03 -16.05
CA ARG A 309 -31.57 36.73 -15.17
C ARG A 309 -31.71 36.05 -13.81
N TRP A 310 -31.20 34.84 -13.65
CA TRP A 310 -31.16 34.16 -12.36
C TRP A 310 -30.28 34.94 -11.37
N GLY A 311 -30.86 35.39 -10.25
CA GLY A 311 -30.17 36.25 -9.28
C GLY A 311 -28.94 35.63 -8.60
N ARG A 312 -28.74 34.30 -8.75
CA ARG A 312 -27.60 33.55 -8.18
C ARG A 312 -26.63 33.05 -9.26
N THR A 313 -26.66 33.63 -10.46
CA THR A 313 -25.75 33.25 -11.56
C THR A 313 -24.27 33.27 -11.13
N TYR A 314 -23.88 34.21 -10.26
CA TYR A 314 -22.52 34.32 -9.76
C TYR A 314 -22.05 33.11 -8.94
N GLU A 315 -22.96 32.29 -8.43
CA GLU A 315 -22.64 31.06 -7.70
C GLU A 315 -22.37 29.85 -8.64
N SER A 316 -22.64 29.96 -9.92
CA SER A 316 -22.39 28.93 -10.92
C SER A 316 -20.98 29.04 -11.49
N TYR A 317 -20.32 27.93 -11.72
CA TYR A 317 -19.04 27.92 -12.43
C TYR A 317 -19.21 28.21 -13.92
N SER A 318 -20.28 27.72 -14.55
CA SER A 318 -20.50 27.86 -15.99
C SER A 318 -21.97 27.58 -16.37
N ASP A 319 -22.32 27.92 -17.59
CA ASP A 319 -23.49 27.42 -18.32
C ASP A 319 -23.19 26.09 -19.05
N ASP A 320 -21.90 25.69 -19.15
CA ASP A 320 -21.45 24.39 -19.66
C ASP A 320 -21.45 23.33 -18.54
N PRO A 321 -22.26 22.25 -18.66
CA PRO A 321 -22.32 21.22 -17.67
C PRO A 321 -21.00 20.45 -17.50
N ALA A 322 -20.15 20.35 -18.54
CA ALA A 322 -18.87 19.67 -18.45
C ALA A 322 -17.87 20.42 -17.55
N ILE A 323 -17.89 21.75 -17.60
CA ILE A 323 -17.10 22.60 -16.68
C ILE A 323 -17.62 22.45 -15.24
N VAL A 324 -18.95 22.51 -15.06
CA VAL A 324 -19.56 22.34 -13.73
C VAL A 324 -19.23 20.97 -13.13
N GLU A 325 -19.25 19.90 -13.94
CA GLU A 325 -18.90 18.55 -13.50
C GLU A 325 -17.42 18.46 -13.07
N SER A 326 -16.50 18.91 -13.93
CA SER A 326 -15.05 18.82 -13.65
C SER A 326 -14.66 19.63 -12.41
N TYR A 327 -15.21 20.84 -12.26
CA TYR A 327 -14.96 21.69 -11.10
C TYR A 327 -15.63 21.17 -9.82
N GLY A 328 -16.83 20.62 -9.96
CA GLY A 328 -17.53 19.97 -8.86
C GLY A 328 -16.75 18.78 -8.29
N ARG A 329 -16.17 17.96 -9.17
CA ARG A 329 -15.31 16.85 -8.79
C ARG A 329 -14.06 17.36 -8.05
N ALA A 330 -13.34 18.32 -8.64
CA ALA A 330 -12.12 18.89 -8.05
C ALA A 330 -12.37 19.48 -6.65
N MET A 331 -13.49 20.22 -6.48
CA MET A 331 -13.88 20.78 -5.18
C MET A 331 -14.21 19.69 -4.16
N VAL A 332 -14.99 18.66 -4.53
CA VAL A 332 -15.35 17.56 -3.61
C VAL A 332 -14.13 16.78 -3.20
N GLU A 333 -13.26 16.40 -4.15
CA GLU A 333 -12.04 15.67 -3.88
C GLU A 333 -11.08 16.46 -2.97
N GLY A 334 -10.90 17.76 -3.23
CA GLY A 334 -10.08 18.62 -2.39
C GLY A 334 -10.63 18.81 -0.97
N ILE A 335 -11.96 19.00 -0.83
CA ILE A 335 -12.61 19.15 0.48
C ILE A 335 -12.54 17.84 1.28
N GLN A 336 -12.91 16.72 0.65
CA GLN A 336 -12.95 15.42 1.33
C GLN A 336 -11.54 14.86 1.62
N GLY A 337 -10.56 15.19 0.79
CA GLY A 337 -9.15 14.85 1.03
C GLY A 337 -8.59 15.43 2.32
N GLU A 338 -9.15 16.53 2.83
CA GLU A 338 -8.81 17.13 4.12
C GLU A 338 -9.73 16.65 5.28
N GLY A 339 -10.56 15.64 5.04
CA GLY A 339 -11.44 15.06 6.06
C GLY A 339 -12.71 15.86 6.37
N LEU A 340 -13.07 16.85 5.55
CA LEU A 340 -14.27 17.68 5.71
C LEU A 340 -15.42 17.14 4.84
N ALA A 341 -16.65 17.15 5.34
CA ALA A 341 -17.80 16.78 4.52
C ALA A 341 -18.13 17.89 3.50
N ALA A 342 -18.42 17.50 2.26
CA ALA A 342 -18.83 18.38 1.17
C ALA A 342 -20.32 18.25 0.88
N THR A 343 -20.90 19.26 0.23
CA THR A 343 -22.29 19.27 -0.24
C THR A 343 -22.37 19.65 -1.70
N ALA A 344 -22.76 18.70 -2.55
CA ALA A 344 -23.15 19.01 -3.92
C ALA A 344 -24.54 19.69 -3.92
N LYS A 345 -24.59 20.98 -4.24
CA LYS A 345 -25.84 21.80 -4.22
C LYS A 345 -25.91 22.67 -5.45
N HIS A 346 -27.01 23.13 -5.87
CA HIS A 346 -28.43 22.94 -5.59
C HIS A 346 -29.03 22.13 -6.75
N PHE A 347 -29.78 21.12 -6.43
CA PHE A 347 -30.54 20.32 -7.40
C PHE A 347 -31.98 20.83 -7.52
#